data_5cf0be9e620be1385b8e417ebe747232
#
_entry.id   5cf0be9e620be1385b8e417ebe747232
#
_cell.length_a   1.000
_cell.length_b   1.000
_cell.length_c   1.000
_cell.angle_alpha   90.00
_cell.angle_beta   90.00
_cell.angle_gamma   90.00
#
_symmetry.space_group_name_H-M   'P 1'
#
loop_
_entity.id
_entity.type
_entity.pdbx_description
1 polymer ?
#
loop_
_entity_poly.entity_id
_entity_poly.type
_entity_poly.pdbx_seq_one_letter_code
_entity_poly.pdbx_strand_id
1 'polypeptide(L)' 'MKAYEYVNIHIGKFVGAGSEAPRAIIDEYAAKGYRYVGYIPTNINNYGKITDLDLVFEWDA' A
#
# COMPACT_ATOMS: atom_id res chain seq x y z
N MET A 1 -14.01 16.31 6.85
CA MET A 1 -12.55 16.46 6.78
C MET A 1 -11.91 15.16 6.32
N LYS A 2 -10.98 15.22 5.38
CA LYS A 2 -10.29 14.03 4.92
C LYS A 2 -9.20 13.62 5.91
N ALA A 3 -9.13 12.34 6.18
CA ALA A 3 -8.04 11.74 6.96
C ALA A 3 -7.37 10.65 6.12
N TYR A 4 -6.16 10.27 6.49
CA TYR A 4 -5.37 9.33 5.70
C TYR A 4 -4.86 8.19 6.58
N GLU A 5 -4.83 7.01 5.98
CA GLU A 5 -4.30 5.80 6.59
C GLU A 5 -3.13 5.32 5.74
N TYR A 6 -2.03 4.93 6.38
CA TYR A 6 -0.83 4.46 5.70
C TYR A 6 -0.60 3.00 6.04
N VAL A 7 -0.51 2.15 5.03
CA VAL A 7 -0.32 0.71 5.21
C VAL A 7 1.01 0.32 4.60
N ASN A 8 1.99 0.00 5.46
CA ASN A 8 3.31 -0.39 4.98
C ASN A 8 3.31 -1.80 4.41
N ILE A 9 3.93 -1.94 3.25
CA ILE A 9 4.11 -3.23 2.59
C ILE A 9 5.59 -3.45 2.35
N HIS A 10 6.08 -4.63 2.74
CA HIS A 10 7.42 -5.09 2.38
C HIS A 10 7.30 -5.98 1.14
N ILE A 11 7.79 -5.50 0.02
CA ILE A 11 7.60 -6.16 -1.28
C ILE A 11 8.20 -7.56 -1.30
N GLY A 12 9.32 -7.75 -0.61
CA GLY A 12 9.98 -9.05 -0.55
C GLY A 12 9.10 -10.17 -0.02
N LYS A 13 8.12 -9.86 0.82
CA LYS A 13 7.19 -10.87 1.36
C LYS A 13 6.20 -11.38 0.32
N PHE A 14 6.07 -10.66 -0.78
CA PHE A 14 5.08 -10.98 -1.80
C PHE A 14 5.71 -11.55 -3.06
N VAL A 15 6.98 -11.93 -2.98
CA VAL A 15 7.67 -12.58 -4.09
C VAL A 15 6.95 -13.90 -4.40
N GLY A 16 6.53 -14.07 -5.64
CA GLY A 16 5.75 -15.22 -6.05
C GLY A 16 4.25 -15.02 -5.94
N ALA A 17 3.78 -14.09 -5.10
CA ALA A 17 2.36 -13.76 -5.02
C ALA A 17 1.96 -12.69 -6.04
N GLY A 18 2.95 -12.07 -6.68
CA GLY A 18 2.71 -11.03 -7.66
C GLY A 18 2.05 -9.82 -7.03
N SER A 19 1.08 -9.26 -7.75
CA SER A 19 0.36 -8.06 -7.30
C SER A 19 -0.93 -8.39 -6.52
N GLU A 20 -1.19 -9.66 -6.25
CA GLU A 20 -2.44 -10.05 -5.61
C GLU A 20 -2.55 -9.57 -4.17
N ALA A 21 -1.46 -9.66 -3.41
CA ALA A 21 -1.49 -9.26 -2.01
C ALA A 21 -1.76 -7.76 -1.83
N PRO A 22 -1.09 -6.85 -2.56
CA PRO A 22 -1.45 -5.43 -2.50
C PRO A 22 -2.89 -5.16 -2.94
N ARG A 23 -3.36 -5.86 -3.98
CA ARG A 23 -4.75 -5.71 -4.43
C ARG A 23 -5.74 -6.13 -3.37
N ALA A 24 -5.46 -7.24 -2.68
CA ALA A 24 -6.33 -7.72 -1.61
C ALA A 24 -6.42 -6.69 -0.48
N ILE A 25 -5.33 -6.03 -0.14
CA ILE A 25 -5.32 -4.99 0.89
C ILE A 25 -6.17 -3.80 0.44
N ILE A 26 -6.01 -3.38 -0.82
CA ILE A 26 -6.80 -2.28 -1.37
C ILE A 26 -8.28 -2.61 -1.33
N ASP A 27 -8.66 -3.82 -1.74
CA ASP A 27 -10.04 -4.26 -1.73
C ASP A 27 -10.62 -4.32 -0.33
N GLU A 28 -9.83 -4.79 0.64
CA GLU A 28 -10.24 -4.86 2.03
C GLU A 28 -10.53 -3.47 2.58
N TYR A 29 -9.66 -2.51 2.31
CA TYR A 29 -9.86 -1.14 2.78
C TYR A 29 -11.03 -0.47 2.05
N ALA A 30 -11.20 -0.74 0.77
CA ALA A 30 -12.35 -0.22 0.02
C ALA A 30 -13.67 -0.71 0.63
N ALA A 31 -13.72 -1.97 1.07
CA ALA A 31 -14.90 -2.52 1.71
C ALA A 31 -15.22 -1.83 3.04
N LYS A 32 -14.23 -1.23 3.68
CA LYS A 32 -14.40 -0.46 4.91
C LYS A 32 -14.74 1.01 4.68
N GLY A 33 -14.83 1.43 3.42
CA GLY A 33 -15.16 2.81 3.08
C GLY A 33 -13.95 3.70 2.81
N TYR A 34 -12.75 3.15 2.74
CA TYR A 34 -11.54 3.89 2.42
C TYR A 34 -11.37 3.96 0.91
N ARG A 35 -10.70 5.02 0.45
CA ARG A 35 -10.38 5.19 -0.96
C ARG A 35 -8.87 5.14 -1.15
N TYR A 36 -8.41 4.29 -2.06
CA TYR A 36 -6.99 4.23 -2.39
C TYR A 36 -6.58 5.49 -3.14
N VAL A 37 -5.51 6.14 -2.67
CA VAL A 37 -5.00 7.37 -3.26
C VAL A 37 -3.73 7.11 -4.08
N GLY A 38 -2.83 6.29 -3.56
CA GLY A 38 -1.57 6.01 -4.20
C GLY A 38 -0.60 5.35 -3.24
N TYR A 39 0.68 5.41 -3.55
CA TYR A 39 1.69 4.81 -2.69
C TYR A 39 2.90 5.71 -2.57
N ILE A 40 3.65 5.54 -1.48
CA ILE A 40 4.89 6.27 -1.21
C ILE A 40 5.99 5.24 -0.99
N PRO A 41 7.06 5.22 -1.82
CA PRO A 41 8.19 4.34 -1.53
C PRO A 41 8.87 4.79 -0.25
N THR A 42 9.06 3.86 0.69
CA THR A 42 9.68 4.16 1.98
C THR A 42 11.09 3.62 2.10
N ASN A 43 11.45 2.63 1.27
CA ASN A 43 12.79 2.08 1.26
C ASN A 43 13.16 1.61 -0.13
N ILE A 44 14.37 1.94 -0.56
CA ILE A 44 14.90 1.57 -1.87
C ILE A 44 16.26 0.91 -1.65
N ASN A 45 16.50 -0.25 -2.29
CA ASN A 45 17.74 -0.97 -2.13
C ASN A 45 18.87 -0.36 -2.99
N ASN A 46 20.07 -0.96 -2.90
CA ASN A 46 21.26 -0.47 -3.62
C ASN A 46 21.14 -0.57 -5.14
N TYR A 47 20.18 -1.34 -5.64
CA TYR A 47 19.95 -1.50 -7.08
C TYR A 47 18.86 -0.59 -7.61
N GLY A 48 18.37 0.32 -6.79
CA GLY A 48 17.31 1.24 -7.17
C GLY A 48 15.91 0.62 -7.16
N LYS A 49 15.76 -0.56 -6.57
CA LYS A 49 14.46 -1.20 -6.48
C LYS A 49 13.78 -0.86 -5.17
N ILE A 50 12.48 -0.59 -5.26
CA ILE A 50 11.66 -0.32 -4.07
C ILE A 50 11.47 -1.63 -3.31
N THR A 51 11.84 -1.64 -2.02
CA THR A 51 11.69 -2.80 -1.16
C THR A 51 10.51 -2.66 -0.20
N ASP A 52 10.17 -1.43 0.14
CA ASP A 52 9.04 -1.13 1.04
C ASP A 52 8.31 0.08 0.51
N LEU A 53 7.00 0.08 0.71
CA LEU A 53 6.19 1.23 0.36
C LEU A 53 4.99 1.33 1.29
N ASP A 54 4.40 2.52 1.36
CA ASP A 54 3.15 2.73 2.06
C ASP A 54 2.04 2.91 1.04
N LEU A 55 0.99 2.10 1.19
CA LEU A 55 -0.26 2.36 0.46
C LEU A 55 -1.01 3.45 1.22
N VAL A 56 -1.48 4.45 0.51
CA VAL A 56 -2.15 5.60 1.10
C VAL A 56 -3.65 5.50 0.80
N PHE A 57 -4.44 5.55 1.85
CA PHE A 57 -5.91 5.54 1.75
C PHE A 57 -6.46 6.80 2.40
N GLU A 58 -7.56 7.30 1.85
CA GLU A 58 -8.25 8.43 2.46
C GLU A 58 -9.66 8.03 2.88
N TRP A 59 -10.18 8.73 3.86
CA TRP A 59 -11.54 8.53 4.35
C TRP A 59 -12.04 9.83 4.95
N ASP A 60 -13.35 9.93 5.06
CA ASP A 60 -13.96 11.12 5.66
C ASP A 60 -14.09 10.91 7.17
N ALA A 61 -13.35 11.71 7.90
CA ALA A 61 -13.36 11.67 9.35
C ALA A 61 -14.56 12.41 9.92
#